data_e3b9b83e62b08c13ce358b608f3bfa69
#
_entry.id   e3b9b83e62b08c13ce358b608f3bfa69
#
_cell.length_a   1.000
_cell.length_b   1.000
_cell.length_c   1.000
_cell.angle_alpha   90.00
_cell.angle_beta   90.00
_cell.angle_gamma   90.00
#
_symmetry.space_group_name_H-M   'P 1'
#
loop_
_entity.id
_entity.type
_entity.pdbx_description
1 polymer ?
#
loop_
_entity_poly.entity_id
_entity_poly.type
_entity_poly.pdbx_seq_one_letter_code
_entity_poly.pdbx_strand_id
1 'polypeptide(L)'
;LFRLAADSDGLPETPASPCPASPSPLAQPDRPAETGTSGRLVVAEDTAVTALFLSEALTQAGYAAHMASSGEDALYLIRKLQPDAVLLDMRLPDMTGLDIAGQIRSGELGVAPETPILVLTATLDPGDEQAFRRMGINRWLLKPVQAGKLASVVADLLLFTRKEQEETPMPASEPAEQPADVFDPAAALDALGGEALLKRLAGIFLGEEPNIRANLQRFALSPETLPELCPELRRQAHSLKNGAGMLHLESLRKASSDLEQAAASPAGQDFAALLRTTIEALERASAALRKHCGA
;
A
#
# COMPACT_ATOMS: atom_id res chain seq x y z
N LEU A 1 -3.58 -35.95 86.50
CA LEU A 1 -2.27 -36.60 86.56
C LEU A 1 -1.49 -36.34 85.29
N PHE A 2 -0.31 -35.85 85.52
CA PHE A 2 0.86 -35.65 84.65
C PHE A 2 0.87 -34.30 83.86
N ARG A 3 1.61 -33.39 84.48
CA ARG A 3 2.43 -32.33 83.90
C ARG A 3 3.47 -32.93 82.95
N LEU A 4 3.74 -32.24 81.83
CA LEU A 4 5.11 -32.14 81.32
C LEU A 4 5.30 -30.82 80.60
N ALA A 5 6.47 -30.32 80.79
CA ALA A 5 6.96 -28.98 80.69
C ALA A 5 7.14 -28.50 79.23
N ALA A 6 7.20 -27.18 79.16
CA ALA A 6 7.65 -26.42 78.00
C ALA A 6 9.13 -26.68 77.72
N ASP A 7 9.47 -26.74 76.45
CA ASP A 7 10.79 -26.31 75.98
C ASP A 7 10.60 -25.42 74.75
N SER A 8 11.03 -24.23 74.90
CA SER A 8 11.17 -23.18 73.87
C SER A 8 12.50 -23.40 73.20
N ASP A 9 12.48 -23.88 71.96
CA ASP A 9 13.64 -23.76 71.10
C ASP A 9 13.37 -22.89 69.92
N GLY A 10 14.15 -21.78 69.87
CA GLY A 10 14.09 -20.76 68.85
C GLY A 10 14.52 -21.29 67.52
N LEU A 11 13.66 -21.10 66.54
CA LEU A 11 14.03 -21.25 65.13
C LEU A 11 14.69 -19.98 64.67
N PRO A 12 15.80 -20.02 63.96
CA PRO A 12 16.47 -18.85 63.43
C PRO A 12 15.62 -18.22 62.31
N GLU A 13 15.45 -16.88 62.40
CA GLU A 13 14.90 -16.06 61.35
C GLU A 13 15.78 -16.17 60.08
N THR A 14 15.24 -16.76 59.03
CA THR A 14 15.81 -16.66 57.70
C THR A 14 15.59 -15.27 57.15
N PRO A 15 16.62 -14.58 56.66
CA PRO A 15 16.45 -13.26 56.05
C PRO A 15 15.61 -13.38 54.81
N ALA A 16 14.58 -12.52 54.70
CA ALA A 16 13.73 -12.39 53.54
C ALA A 16 14.57 -12.13 52.29
N SER A 17 14.50 -13.04 51.31
CA SER A 17 15.02 -12.82 49.96
C SER A 17 14.34 -11.60 49.35
N PRO A 18 15.10 -10.69 48.74
CA PRO A 18 14.50 -9.57 48.01
C PRO A 18 13.67 -10.09 46.83
N CYS A 19 12.45 -9.60 46.72
CA CYS A 19 11.60 -9.77 45.54
C CYS A 19 12.41 -9.51 44.28
N PRO A 20 12.28 -10.36 43.22
CA PRO A 20 12.90 -10.05 41.96
C PRO A 20 12.31 -8.75 41.40
N ALA A 21 13.18 -7.81 41.12
CA ALA A 21 12.86 -6.55 40.46
C ALA A 21 12.06 -6.84 39.17
N SER A 22 11.03 -6.04 38.95
CA SER A 22 10.27 -6.02 37.69
C SER A 22 11.23 -6.02 36.50
N PRO A 23 10.94 -6.80 35.44
CA PRO A 23 11.83 -6.81 34.27
C PRO A 23 11.88 -5.38 33.70
N SER A 24 13.10 -4.84 33.63
CA SER A 24 13.39 -3.63 32.86
C SER A 24 12.80 -3.77 31.46
N PRO A 25 12.34 -2.66 30.85
CA PRO A 25 11.88 -2.68 29.47
C PRO A 25 12.94 -3.36 28.61
N LEU A 26 12.53 -4.39 27.88
CA LEU A 26 13.39 -5.12 26.95
C LEU A 26 14.13 -4.08 26.11
N ALA A 27 15.47 -4.07 26.22
CA ALA A 27 16.32 -3.32 25.34
C ALA A 27 15.91 -3.66 23.91
N GLN A 28 15.54 -2.64 23.15
CA GLN A 28 15.27 -2.78 21.73
C GLN A 28 16.50 -3.43 21.11
N PRO A 29 16.35 -4.50 20.28
CA PRO A 29 17.48 -5.08 19.60
C PRO A 29 18.17 -3.98 18.82
N ASP A 30 19.51 -3.90 18.94
CA ASP A 30 20.34 -2.95 18.23
C ASP A 30 19.94 -2.92 16.77
N ARG A 31 19.28 -1.82 16.36
CA ARG A 31 18.96 -1.53 14.97
C ARG A 31 20.28 -1.39 14.22
N PRO A 32 20.59 -2.26 13.23
CA PRO A 32 21.73 -1.99 12.37
C PRO A 32 21.48 -0.64 11.71
N ALA A 33 22.31 0.33 12.05
CA ALA A 33 22.34 1.65 11.40
C ALA A 33 22.79 1.42 9.96
N GLU A 34 21.82 1.34 9.03
CA GLU A 34 22.13 1.50 7.62
C GLU A 34 22.55 2.95 7.45
N THR A 35 23.85 3.14 7.28
CA THR A 35 24.49 4.45 7.18
C THR A 35 23.93 5.19 5.97
N GLY A 36 23.10 6.21 6.21
CA GLY A 36 22.67 7.17 5.19
C GLY A 36 21.20 7.17 4.81
N THR A 37 20.33 6.31 5.39
CA THR A 37 18.89 6.31 5.07
C THR A 37 18.07 7.09 6.10
N SER A 38 17.15 7.93 5.63
CA SER A 38 16.29 8.77 6.48
C SER A 38 15.21 8.00 7.23
N GLY A 39 15.02 6.71 6.96
CA GLY A 39 14.05 5.82 7.61
C GLY A 39 13.80 4.55 6.80
N ARG A 40 13.31 3.52 7.50
CA ARG A 40 12.95 2.22 6.92
C ARG A 40 11.44 2.16 6.73
N LEU A 41 10.99 1.87 5.52
CA LEU A 41 9.59 1.82 5.15
C LEU A 41 9.22 0.42 4.64
N VAL A 42 8.02 -0.06 4.98
CA VAL A 42 7.39 -1.19 4.31
C VAL A 42 6.26 -0.65 3.45
N VAL A 43 6.22 -1.07 2.20
CA VAL A 43 5.24 -0.60 1.20
C VAL A 43 4.51 -1.82 0.64
N ALA A 44 3.21 -1.89 0.86
CA ALA A 44 2.34 -2.92 0.30
C ALA A 44 1.64 -2.40 -0.95
N GLU A 45 1.95 -2.97 -2.10
CA GLU A 45 1.43 -2.60 -3.43
C GLU A 45 1.53 -3.80 -4.37
N ASP A 46 0.42 -4.23 -4.95
CA ASP A 46 0.35 -5.42 -5.81
C ASP A 46 0.64 -5.13 -7.28
N THR A 47 0.55 -3.87 -7.71
CA THR A 47 0.78 -3.47 -9.09
C THR A 47 2.26 -3.19 -9.31
N ALA A 48 2.94 -4.01 -10.14
CA ALA A 48 4.39 -3.91 -10.36
C ALA A 48 4.85 -2.53 -10.85
N VAL A 49 4.07 -1.87 -11.71
CA VAL A 49 4.37 -0.51 -12.20
C VAL A 49 4.36 0.49 -11.05
N THR A 50 3.31 0.47 -10.22
CA THR A 50 3.18 1.36 -9.05
C THR A 50 4.25 1.05 -8.01
N ALA A 51 4.51 -0.23 -7.73
CA ALA A 51 5.52 -0.68 -6.80
C ALA A 51 6.93 -0.17 -7.18
N LEU A 52 7.30 -0.29 -8.46
CA LEU A 52 8.58 0.25 -8.93
C LEU A 52 8.65 1.77 -8.76
N PHE A 53 7.60 2.50 -9.15
CA PHE A 53 7.54 3.95 -8.98
C PHE A 53 7.73 4.35 -7.52
N LEU A 54 6.96 3.74 -6.59
CA LEU A 54 7.06 4.03 -5.16
C LEU A 54 8.45 3.74 -4.61
N SER A 55 9.03 2.60 -4.99
CA SER A 55 10.39 2.21 -4.60
C SER A 55 11.44 3.22 -5.06
N GLU A 56 11.40 3.65 -6.33
CA GLU A 56 12.33 4.63 -6.88
C GLU A 56 12.15 6.01 -6.22
N ALA A 57 10.91 6.49 -6.11
CA ALA A 57 10.62 7.80 -5.52
C ALA A 57 11.07 7.88 -4.05
N LEU A 58 10.82 6.83 -3.27
CA LEU A 58 11.23 6.76 -1.86
C LEU A 58 12.75 6.61 -1.71
N THR A 59 13.37 5.81 -2.57
CA THR A 59 14.85 5.66 -2.58
C THR A 59 15.53 6.97 -2.95
N GLN A 60 15.03 7.70 -3.95
CA GLN A 60 15.54 9.03 -4.32
C GLN A 60 15.35 10.05 -3.17
N ALA A 61 14.30 9.91 -2.39
CA ALA A 61 14.07 10.73 -1.19
C ALA A 61 14.92 10.29 0.02
N GLY A 62 15.77 9.25 -0.11
CA GLY A 62 16.69 8.79 0.93
C GLY A 62 16.12 7.77 1.90
N TYR A 63 15.00 7.12 1.58
CA TYR A 63 14.37 6.08 2.43
C TYR A 63 14.75 4.67 1.98
N ALA A 64 14.85 3.74 2.93
CA ALA A 64 14.95 2.31 2.65
C ALA A 64 13.53 1.72 2.49
N ALA A 65 13.04 1.59 1.26
CA ALA A 65 11.72 1.06 0.96
C ALA A 65 11.78 -0.46 0.69
N HIS A 66 11.04 -1.23 1.48
CA HIS A 66 10.88 -2.68 1.33
C HIS A 66 9.49 -2.98 0.77
N MET A 67 9.46 -3.54 -0.44
CA MET A 67 8.21 -3.76 -1.17
C MET A 67 7.61 -5.12 -0.81
N ALA A 68 6.28 -5.14 -0.65
CA ALA A 68 5.45 -6.33 -0.48
C ALA A 68 4.38 -6.34 -1.58
N SER A 69 4.15 -7.47 -2.23
CA SER A 69 3.14 -7.62 -3.29
C SER A 69 1.82 -8.20 -2.79
N SER A 70 1.74 -8.54 -1.50
CA SER A 70 0.55 -9.07 -0.84
C SER A 70 0.48 -8.59 0.61
N GLY A 71 -0.67 -8.76 1.24
CA GLY A 71 -0.82 -8.43 2.65
C GLY A 71 -0.01 -9.36 3.56
N GLU A 72 0.05 -10.66 3.24
CA GLU A 72 0.89 -11.62 3.99
C GLU A 72 2.37 -11.23 3.94
N ASP A 73 2.90 -10.87 2.77
CA ASP A 73 4.26 -10.38 2.62
C ASP A 73 4.49 -9.10 3.42
N ALA A 74 3.52 -8.18 3.40
CA ALA A 74 3.60 -6.94 4.17
C ALA A 74 3.65 -7.23 5.67
N LEU A 75 2.77 -8.08 6.20
CA LEU A 75 2.76 -8.48 7.60
C LEU A 75 4.08 -9.16 8.02
N TYR A 76 4.64 -10.02 7.16
CA TYR A 76 5.94 -10.64 7.39
C TYR A 76 7.06 -9.60 7.48
N LEU A 77 7.11 -8.66 6.50
CA LEU A 77 8.14 -7.62 6.48
C LEU A 77 8.00 -6.65 7.66
N ILE A 78 6.79 -6.28 8.04
CA ILE A 78 6.52 -5.40 9.20
C ILE A 78 7.07 -6.04 10.48
N ARG A 79 6.76 -7.31 10.73
CA ARG A 79 7.29 -8.04 11.90
C ARG A 79 8.82 -8.12 11.89
N LYS A 80 9.39 -8.45 10.73
CA LYS A 80 10.84 -8.69 10.58
C LYS A 80 11.66 -7.41 10.67
N LEU A 81 11.18 -6.34 10.05
CA LEU A 81 11.97 -5.14 9.83
C LEU A 81 11.70 -4.05 10.86
N GLN A 82 10.59 -4.11 11.57
CA GLN A 82 10.18 -3.05 12.52
C GLN A 82 10.30 -1.65 11.87
N PRO A 83 9.49 -1.35 10.83
CA PRO A 83 9.66 -0.14 10.03
C PRO A 83 9.33 1.12 10.81
N ASP A 84 9.88 2.25 10.34
CA ASP A 84 9.59 3.57 10.89
C ASP A 84 8.22 4.10 10.42
N ALA A 85 7.75 3.64 9.24
CA ALA A 85 6.38 3.85 8.76
C ALA A 85 5.98 2.76 7.76
N VAL A 86 4.67 2.62 7.55
CA VAL A 86 4.09 1.65 6.62
C VAL A 86 3.20 2.38 5.60
N LEU A 87 3.41 2.07 4.31
CA LEU A 87 2.57 2.54 3.21
C LEU A 87 1.71 1.38 2.72
N LEU A 88 0.39 1.57 2.66
CA LEU A 88 -0.56 0.51 2.33
C LEU A 88 -1.45 0.89 1.16
N ASP A 89 -1.45 0.07 0.11
CA ASP A 89 -2.58 0.09 -0.81
C ASP A 89 -3.83 -0.42 -0.07
N MET A 90 -4.96 0.21 -0.34
CA MET A 90 -6.25 -0.23 0.19
C MET A 90 -6.65 -1.61 -0.30
N ARG A 91 -6.19 -2.03 -1.50
CA ARG A 91 -6.58 -3.29 -2.14
C ARG A 91 -5.38 -4.14 -2.47
N LEU A 92 -5.19 -5.19 -1.69
CA LEU A 92 -4.21 -6.22 -1.96
C LEU A 92 -4.93 -7.52 -2.37
N PRO A 93 -4.23 -8.49 -2.97
CA PRO A 93 -4.86 -9.69 -3.50
C PRO A 93 -5.52 -10.59 -2.44
N ASP A 94 -5.03 -10.55 -1.22
CA ASP A 94 -5.36 -11.44 -0.11
C ASP A 94 -6.08 -10.75 1.05
N MET A 95 -5.86 -9.45 1.26
CA MET A 95 -6.50 -8.67 2.33
C MET A 95 -6.56 -7.18 2.00
N THR A 96 -7.23 -6.39 2.82
CA THR A 96 -7.26 -4.93 2.65
C THR A 96 -6.17 -4.23 3.44
N GLY A 97 -5.78 -3.01 3.03
CA GLY A 97 -4.87 -2.18 3.82
C GLY A 97 -5.40 -1.87 5.23
N LEU A 98 -6.74 -1.84 5.40
CA LEU A 98 -7.36 -1.67 6.73
C LEU A 98 -7.14 -2.88 7.64
N ASP A 99 -7.15 -4.10 7.08
CA ASP A 99 -6.88 -5.31 7.87
C ASP A 99 -5.45 -5.29 8.41
N ILE A 100 -4.49 -4.87 7.60
CA ILE A 100 -3.08 -4.70 8.03
C ILE A 100 -2.97 -3.60 9.09
N ALA A 101 -3.62 -2.45 8.86
CA ALA A 101 -3.63 -1.35 9.82
C ALA A 101 -4.21 -1.80 11.18
N GLY A 102 -5.30 -2.58 11.17
CA GLY A 102 -5.89 -3.18 12.37
C GLY A 102 -4.90 -4.05 13.14
N GLN A 103 -4.14 -4.91 12.46
CA GLN A 103 -3.13 -5.76 13.09
C GLN A 103 -1.93 -4.96 13.64
N ILE A 104 -1.55 -3.85 13.00
CA ILE A 104 -0.53 -2.94 13.56
C ILE A 104 -1.07 -2.31 14.86
N ARG A 105 -2.29 -1.78 14.82
CA ARG A 105 -2.91 -1.08 15.98
C ARG A 105 -3.23 -2.00 17.15
N SER A 106 -3.48 -3.30 16.90
CA SER A 106 -3.65 -4.29 17.97
C SER A 106 -2.35 -4.66 18.69
N GLY A 107 -1.18 -4.33 18.11
CA GLY A 107 0.13 -4.73 18.63
C GLY A 107 0.52 -6.19 18.38
N GLU A 108 -0.32 -6.96 17.67
CA GLU A 108 -0.09 -8.39 17.40
C GLU A 108 1.16 -8.66 16.53
N LEU A 109 1.60 -7.63 15.80
CA LEU A 109 2.78 -7.73 14.94
C LEU A 109 4.11 -7.49 15.68
N GLY A 110 4.06 -7.11 16.96
CA GLY A 110 5.25 -6.79 17.74
C GLY A 110 5.91 -5.45 17.33
N VAL A 111 5.26 -4.66 16.49
CA VAL A 111 5.61 -3.26 16.20
C VAL A 111 4.83 -2.33 17.12
N ALA A 112 5.31 -1.11 17.30
CA ALA A 112 4.59 -0.11 18.09
C ALA A 112 3.19 0.12 17.49
N PRO A 113 2.10 0.07 18.28
CA PRO A 113 0.75 0.37 17.77
C PRO A 113 0.63 1.76 17.14
N GLU A 114 1.51 2.68 17.50
CA GLU A 114 1.59 4.05 16.98
C GLU A 114 2.40 4.16 15.69
N THR A 115 2.97 3.04 15.18
CA THR A 115 3.72 3.04 13.91
C THR A 115 2.93 3.79 12.84
N PRO A 116 3.51 4.83 12.22
CA PRO A 116 2.82 5.67 11.26
C PRO A 116 2.34 4.88 10.04
N ILE A 117 1.11 5.17 9.61
CA ILE A 117 0.50 4.52 8.44
C ILE A 117 0.08 5.60 7.44
N LEU A 118 0.52 5.42 6.19
CA LEU A 118 0.07 6.16 5.01
C LEU A 118 -0.73 5.20 4.13
N VAL A 119 -1.98 5.53 3.84
CA VAL A 119 -2.80 4.78 2.90
C VAL A 119 -2.72 5.39 1.50
N LEU A 120 -2.57 4.55 0.50
CA LEU A 120 -2.65 4.90 -0.92
C LEU A 120 -3.98 4.36 -1.47
N THR A 121 -4.84 5.21 -2.00
CA THR A 121 -6.15 4.79 -2.51
C THR A 121 -6.45 5.40 -3.87
N ALA A 122 -7.16 4.67 -4.74
CA ALA A 122 -7.57 5.17 -6.04
C ALA A 122 -8.87 6.00 -5.97
N THR A 123 -9.65 5.83 -4.91
CA THR A 123 -10.92 6.56 -4.66
C THR A 123 -11.02 6.85 -3.18
N LEU A 124 -11.72 7.91 -2.84
CA LEU A 124 -12.05 8.27 -1.47
C LEU A 124 -13.57 8.43 -1.39
N ASP A 125 -14.24 7.46 -0.81
CA ASP A 125 -15.69 7.48 -0.64
C ASP A 125 -16.10 8.28 0.61
N PRO A 126 -17.32 8.86 0.62
CA PRO A 126 -17.84 9.52 1.81
C PRO A 126 -17.89 8.51 2.99
N GLY A 127 -17.07 8.71 3.97
CA GLY A 127 -16.94 7.82 5.15
C GLY A 127 -15.57 7.13 5.26
N ASP A 128 -14.80 7.04 4.18
CA ASP A 128 -13.44 6.48 4.22
C ASP A 128 -12.54 7.27 5.17
N GLU A 129 -12.61 8.58 5.15
CA GLU A 129 -11.86 9.42 6.08
C GLU A 129 -12.18 9.11 7.54
N GLN A 130 -13.47 8.87 7.86
CA GLN A 130 -13.86 8.49 9.21
C GLN A 130 -13.35 7.09 9.57
N ALA A 131 -13.36 6.16 8.61
CA ALA A 131 -12.81 4.82 8.81
C ALA A 131 -11.30 4.90 9.05
N PHE A 132 -10.57 5.68 8.25
CA PHE A 132 -9.13 5.89 8.40
C PHE A 132 -8.79 6.48 9.77
N ARG A 133 -9.51 7.53 10.20
CA ARG A 133 -9.31 8.14 11.52
C ARG A 133 -9.59 7.16 12.67
N ARG A 134 -10.68 6.36 12.59
CA ARG A 134 -11.00 5.34 13.61
C ARG A 134 -9.93 4.25 13.70
N MET A 135 -9.32 3.90 12.57
CA MET A 135 -8.23 2.92 12.50
C MET A 135 -6.87 3.54 12.85
N GLY A 136 -6.83 4.82 13.25
CA GLY A 136 -5.58 5.50 13.57
C GLY A 136 -4.64 5.65 12.38
N ILE A 137 -5.17 5.69 11.14
CA ILE A 137 -4.38 5.97 9.94
C ILE A 137 -3.99 7.44 9.95
N ASN A 138 -2.70 7.71 9.82
CA ASN A 138 -2.15 9.04 10.02
C ASN A 138 -2.33 9.96 8.80
N ARG A 139 -2.22 9.37 7.58
CA ARG A 139 -2.32 10.11 6.31
C ARG A 139 -2.85 9.20 5.21
N TRP A 140 -3.40 9.81 4.16
CA TRP A 140 -3.77 9.10 2.91
C TRP A 140 -3.47 9.96 1.70
N LEU A 141 -3.21 9.31 0.57
CA LEU A 141 -2.98 9.94 -0.73
C LEU A 141 -3.84 9.26 -1.80
N LEU A 142 -4.41 10.07 -2.69
CA LEU A 142 -5.10 9.58 -3.88
C LEU A 142 -4.09 9.21 -4.97
N LYS A 143 -4.27 8.05 -5.58
CA LYS A 143 -3.54 7.63 -6.78
C LYS A 143 -4.14 8.30 -8.04
N PRO A 144 -3.31 8.73 -9.03
CA PRO A 144 -1.85 8.56 -9.12
C PRO A 144 -1.09 9.53 -8.21
N VAL A 145 -0.03 9.02 -7.58
CA VAL A 145 0.81 9.78 -6.63
C VAL A 145 2.00 10.39 -7.37
N GLN A 146 2.29 11.67 -7.13
CA GLN A 146 3.50 12.32 -7.63
C GLN A 146 4.68 12.11 -6.68
N ALA A 147 5.90 11.92 -7.21
CA ALA A 147 7.09 11.62 -6.43
C ALA A 147 7.39 12.68 -5.34
N GLY A 148 7.33 13.97 -5.71
CA GLY A 148 7.55 15.06 -4.76
C GLY A 148 6.52 15.12 -3.64
N LYS A 149 5.23 14.85 -3.96
CA LYS A 149 4.15 14.79 -2.97
C LYS A 149 4.33 13.62 -2.01
N LEU A 150 4.69 12.45 -2.53
CA LEU A 150 4.97 11.25 -1.72
C LEU A 150 6.11 11.53 -0.73
N ALA A 151 7.23 12.06 -1.22
CA ALA A 151 8.40 12.38 -0.38
C ALA A 151 8.05 13.36 0.74
N SER A 152 7.31 14.44 0.43
CA SER A 152 6.86 15.42 1.41
C SER A 152 5.96 14.79 2.48
N VAL A 153 4.94 14.01 2.08
CA VAL A 153 4.00 13.39 3.03
C VAL A 153 4.70 12.35 3.91
N VAL A 154 5.64 11.57 3.36
CA VAL A 154 6.42 10.60 4.15
C VAL A 154 7.35 11.31 5.14
N ALA A 155 7.99 12.41 4.73
CA ALA A 155 8.80 13.23 5.63
C ALA A 155 7.96 13.78 6.80
N ASP A 156 6.81 14.36 6.50
CA ASP A 156 5.88 14.84 7.52
C ASP A 156 5.42 13.70 8.44
N LEU A 157 5.08 12.54 7.87
CA LEU A 157 4.62 11.37 8.60
C LEU A 157 5.65 10.90 9.63
N LEU A 158 6.93 10.87 9.27
CA LEU A 158 8.03 10.48 10.14
C LEU A 158 8.39 11.56 11.18
N LEU A 159 8.16 12.83 10.86
CA LEU A 159 8.36 13.93 11.79
C LEU A 159 7.26 14.00 12.85
N PHE A 160 6.03 13.61 12.52
CA PHE A 160 4.90 13.55 13.46
C PHE A 160 5.11 12.54 14.59
N THR A 161 5.88 11.49 14.38
CA THR A 161 6.29 10.58 15.47
C THR A 161 7.22 11.23 16.48
N ARG A 162 7.76 12.42 16.18
CA ARG A 162 8.64 13.20 17.08
C ARG A 162 7.93 14.36 17.80
N LYS A 163 6.71 14.74 17.37
CA LYS A 163 5.92 15.82 17.99
C LYS A 163 4.45 15.46 17.98
N GLU A 164 3.83 15.53 19.15
CA GLU A 164 2.38 15.36 19.35
C GLU A 164 1.55 16.31 18.49
N GLN A 165 0.52 15.76 17.91
CA GLN A 165 -0.77 16.27 17.46
C GLN A 165 -0.93 17.79 17.28
N GLU A 166 -0.95 18.21 16.02
CA GLU A 166 -1.75 19.35 15.60
C GLU A 166 -2.39 19.02 14.24
N GLU A 167 -3.73 19.08 14.21
CA GLU A 167 -4.57 18.71 13.08
C GLU A 167 -4.47 19.73 11.96
N THR A 168 -4.13 19.30 10.77
CA THR A 168 -4.47 20.06 9.56
C THR A 168 -4.88 19.08 8.46
N PRO A 169 -6.15 19.09 8.01
CA PRO A 169 -6.57 18.35 6.84
C PRO A 169 -5.97 19.02 5.61
N MET A 170 -5.18 18.29 4.85
CA MET A 170 -4.72 18.78 3.54
C MET A 170 -5.80 18.54 2.49
N PRO A 171 -6.09 19.52 1.62
CA PRO A 171 -7.10 19.38 0.59
C PRO A 171 -6.70 18.32 -0.44
N ALA A 172 -7.68 17.48 -0.79
CA ALA A 172 -7.59 16.59 -1.94
C ALA A 172 -7.37 17.44 -3.20
N SER A 173 -6.25 17.22 -3.90
CA SER A 173 -6.08 17.79 -5.22
C SER A 173 -6.96 17.00 -6.18
N GLU A 174 -8.01 17.63 -6.67
CA GLU A 174 -8.84 17.12 -7.77
C GLU A 174 -7.95 16.95 -9.01
N PRO A 175 -8.02 15.81 -9.72
CA PRO A 175 -7.41 15.70 -11.03
C PRO A 175 -8.17 16.59 -12.00
N ALA A 176 -7.48 17.52 -12.63
CA ALA A 176 -8.03 18.33 -13.72
C ALA A 176 -8.44 17.39 -14.87
N GLU A 177 -9.72 17.38 -15.21
CA GLU A 177 -10.23 16.72 -16.41
C GLU A 177 -9.69 17.44 -17.66
N GLN A 178 -8.71 16.82 -18.32
CA GLN A 178 -8.29 17.22 -19.67
C GLN A 178 -8.78 16.17 -20.68
N PRO A 179 -9.15 16.59 -21.93
CA PRO A 179 -9.60 15.66 -22.96
C PRO A 179 -8.45 14.73 -23.36
N ALA A 180 -8.71 13.45 -23.26
CA ALA A 180 -7.74 12.38 -23.23
C ALA A 180 -7.16 12.06 -24.61
N ASP A 181 -5.90 12.40 -24.81
CA ASP A 181 -5.05 11.67 -25.74
C ASP A 181 -4.69 10.29 -25.14
N VAL A 182 -4.38 9.35 -26.04
CA VAL A 182 -4.09 7.96 -25.66
C VAL A 182 -2.90 7.85 -24.69
N PHE A 183 -1.95 8.77 -24.78
CA PHE A 183 -0.75 8.87 -23.94
C PHE A 183 -0.26 10.32 -23.93
N ASP A 184 -0.01 10.86 -22.74
CA ASP A 184 0.61 12.18 -22.55
C ASP A 184 2.06 12.02 -22.06
N PRO A 185 3.07 12.06 -22.97
CA PRO A 185 4.46 11.92 -22.55
C PRO A 185 4.96 13.06 -21.68
N ALA A 186 4.47 14.27 -21.87
CA ALA A 186 4.94 15.43 -21.13
C ALA A 186 4.47 15.36 -19.67
N ALA A 187 3.20 15.05 -19.45
CA ALA A 187 2.66 14.83 -18.12
C ALA A 187 3.32 13.62 -17.41
N ALA A 188 3.56 12.52 -18.14
CA ALA A 188 4.26 11.37 -17.62
C ALA A 188 5.70 11.68 -17.19
N LEU A 189 6.44 12.44 -17.99
CA LEU A 189 7.82 12.83 -17.66
C LEU A 189 7.88 13.75 -16.44
N ASP A 190 6.96 14.70 -16.35
CA ASP A 190 6.87 15.63 -15.21
C ASP A 190 6.53 14.88 -13.91
N ALA A 191 5.50 14.03 -13.95
CA ALA A 191 5.05 13.26 -12.78
C ALA A 191 6.08 12.25 -12.28
N LEU A 192 6.82 11.61 -13.21
CA LEU A 192 7.80 10.57 -12.90
C LEU A 192 9.21 11.12 -12.64
N GLY A 193 9.47 12.39 -12.96
CA GLY A 193 10.77 13.01 -12.74
C GLY A 193 11.88 12.59 -13.71
N GLY A 194 11.54 11.95 -14.86
CA GLY A 194 12.52 11.69 -15.91
C GLY A 194 12.25 10.51 -16.85
N GLU A 195 12.90 10.57 -18.00
CA GLU A 195 12.71 9.59 -19.10
C GLU A 195 13.17 8.17 -18.73
N ALA A 196 14.22 8.05 -17.89
CA ALA A 196 14.75 6.75 -17.51
C ALA A 196 13.74 5.92 -16.71
N LEU A 197 13.04 6.55 -15.76
CA LEU A 197 12.00 5.89 -14.99
C LEU A 197 10.79 5.58 -15.87
N LEU A 198 10.36 6.51 -16.73
CA LEU A 198 9.27 6.26 -17.68
C LEU A 198 9.54 5.03 -18.55
N LYS A 199 10.76 4.90 -19.13
CA LYS A 199 11.13 3.73 -19.95
C LYS A 199 11.10 2.42 -19.16
N ARG A 200 11.54 2.44 -17.91
CA ARG A 200 11.51 1.25 -17.04
C ARG A 200 10.07 0.82 -16.71
N LEU A 201 9.22 1.79 -16.33
CA LEU A 201 7.81 1.53 -16.03
C LEU A 201 7.04 1.05 -17.29
N ALA A 202 7.28 1.70 -18.44
CA ALA A 202 6.72 1.27 -19.71
C ALA A 202 7.18 -0.16 -20.09
N GLY A 203 8.44 -0.50 -19.84
CA GLY A 203 8.97 -1.85 -20.06
C GLY A 203 8.26 -2.92 -19.26
N ILE A 204 7.99 -2.66 -17.96
CA ILE A 204 7.21 -3.57 -17.10
C ILE A 204 5.79 -3.69 -17.62
N PHE A 205 5.11 -2.57 -17.86
CA PHE A 205 3.74 -2.57 -18.38
C PHE A 205 3.60 -3.35 -19.67
N LEU A 206 4.51 -3.13 -20.63
CA LEU A 206 4.54 -3.83 -21.91
C LEU A 206 4.87 -5.32 -21.76
N GLY A 207 5.65 -5.69 -20.76
CA GLY A 207 5.94 -7.10 -20.43
C GLY A 207 4.73 -7.84 -19.86
N GLU A 208 3.88 -7.16 -19.11
CA GLU A 208 2.63 -7.71 -18.52
C GLU A 208 1.46 -7.67 -19.51
N GLU A 209 1.49 -6.79 -20.54
CA GLU A 209 0.39 -6.58 -21.48
C GLU A 209 -0.17 -7.87 -22.10
N PRO A 210 0.65 -8.85 -22.56
CA PRO A 210 0.11 -10.08 -23.15
C PRO A 210 -0.74 -10.89 -22.16
N ASN A 211 -0.33 -10.95 -20.90
CA ASN A 211 -1.05 -11.66 -19.85
C ASN A 211 -2.36 -10.93 -19.49
N ILE A 212 -2.30 -9.61 -19.36
CA ILE A 212 -3.47 -8.77 -19.10
C ILE A 212 -4.51 -8.95 -20.22
N ARG A 213 -4.07 -8.86 -21.48
CA ARG A 213 -4.94 -9.04 -22.64
C ARG A 213 -5.56 -10.44 -22.69
N ALA A 214 -4.76 -11.49 -22.47
CA ALA A 214 -5.26 -12.87 -22.45
C ALA A 214 -6.32 -13.06 -21.35
N ASN A 215 -6.13 -12.48 -20.18
CA ASN A 215 -7.10 -12.54 -19.10
C ASN A 215 -8.41 -11.79 -19.44
N LEU A 216 -8.33 -10.58 -19.99
CA LEU A 216 -9.51 -9.84 -20.44
C LEU A 216 -10.27 -10.58 -21.51
N GLN A 217 -9.57 -11.21 -22.47
CA GLN A 217 -10.18 -12.06 -23.50
C GLN A 217 -10.86 -13.30 -22.91
N ARG A 218 -10.25 -13.93 -21.90
CA ARG A 218 -10.87 -15.07 -21.19
C ARG A 218 -12.20 -14.67 -20.57
N PHE A 219 -12.31 -13.52 -19.92
CA PHE A 219 -13.57 -13.01 -19.39
C PHE A 219 -14.60 -12.73 -20.50
N ALA A 220 -14.18 -12.21 -21.63
CA ALA A 220 -15.07 -11.94 -22.78
C ALA A 220 -15.64 -13.22 -23.41
N LEU A 221 -14.90 -14.34 -23.34
CA LEU A 221 -15.31 -15.64 -23.91
C LEU A 221 -16.20 -16.46 -22.97
N SER A 222 -16.38 -16.04 -21.71
CA SER A 222 -17.11 -16.80 -20.69
C SER A 222 -18.21 -15.97 -20.05
N PRO A 223 -19.21 -15.45 -20.81
CA PRO A 223 -20.21 -14.54 -20.29
C PRO A 223 -21.13 -15.20 -19.24
N GLU A 224 -21.31 -16.51 -19.29
CA GLU A 224 -22.18 -17.25 -18.35
C GLU A 224 -21.59 -17.36 -16.94
N THR A 225 -20.24 -17.36 -16.83
CA THR A 225 -19.52 -17.45 -15.55
C THR A 225 -19.07 -16.08 -15.03
N LEU A 226 -19.31 -15.01 -15.78
CA LEU A 226 -18.91 -13.64 -15.42
C LEU A 226 -19.36 -13.21 -14.03
N PRO A 227 -20.61 -13.48 -13.56
CA PRO A 227 -21.01 -13.10 -12.20
C PRO A 227 -20.13 -13.70 -11.11
N GLU A 228 -19.65 -14.93 -11.30
CA GLU A 228 -18.77 -15.62 -10.36
C GLU A 228 -17.33 -15.07 -10.43
N LEU A 229 -16.94 -14.57 -11.61
CA LEU A 229 -15.62 -14.01 -11.88
C LEU A 229 -15.51 -12.50 -11.62
N CYS A 230 -16.60 -11.82 -11.29
CA CYS A 230 -16.61 -10.38 -11.02
C CYS A 230 -15.58 -9.93 -9.98
N PRO A 231 -15.33 -10.63 -8.86
CA PRO A 231 -14.28 -10.22 -7.91
C PRO A 231 -12.88 -10.24 -8.53
N GLU A 232 -12.57 -11.24 -9.36
CA GLU A 232 -11.29 -11.34 -10.08
C GLU A 232 -11.17 -10.27 -11.15
N LEU A 233 -12.22 -10.08 -11.95
CA LEU A 233 -12.29 -9.04 -12.98
C LEU A 233 -12.13 -7.64 -12.37
N ARG A 234 -12.79 -7.36 -11.25
CA ARG A 234 -12.68 -6.09 -10.53
C ARG A 234 -11.25 -5.83 -10.07
N ARG A 235 -10.57 -6.83 -9.52
CA ARG A 235 -9.17 -6.72 -9.08
C ARG A 235 -8.24 -6.43 -10.26
N GLN A 236 -8.40 -7.15 -11.39
CA GLN A 236 -7.59 -6.91 -12.58
C GLN A 236 -7.84 -5.53 -13.19
N ALA A 237 -9.10 -5.10 -13.27
CA ALA A 237 -9.44 -3.76 -13.74
C ALA A 237 -8.85 -2.66 -12.84
N HIS A 238 -8.85 -2.89 -11.52
CA HIS A 238 -8.22 -1.98 -10.54
C HIS A 238 -6.70 -1.87 -10.76
N SER A 239 -6.01 -2.99 -10.86
CA SER A 239 -4.56 -3.00 -11.11
C SER A 239 -4.21 -2.31 -12.44
N LEU A 240 -4.98 -2.60 -13.50
CA LEU A 240 -4.79 -1.98 -14.80
C LEU A 240 -5.05 -0.47 -14.77
N LYS A 241 -6.08 -0.01 -14.05
CA LYS A 241 -6.36 1.42 -13.83
C LYS A 241 -5.20 2.13 -13.15
N ASN A 242 -4.62 1.52 -12.11
CA ASN A 242 -3.50 2.08 -11.37
C ASN A 242 -2.25 2.20 -12.24
N GLY A 243 -1.87 1.13 -12.95
CA GLY A 243 -0.74 1.14 -13.88
C GLY A 243 -0.92 2.16 -15.02
N ALA A 244 -2.12 2.23 -15.59
CA ALA A 244 -2.46 3.21 -16.63
C ALA A 244 -2.39 4.66 -16.10
N GLY A 245 -2.84 4.89 -14.87
CA GLY A 245 -2.75 6.20 -14.21
C GLY A 245 -1.31 6.66 -14.01
N MET A 246 -0.42 5.77 -13.57
CA MET A 246 1.01 6.07 -13.38
C MET A 246 1.73 6.43 -14.69
N LEU A 247 1.30 5.83 -15.81
CA LEU A 247 1.88 6.08 -17.13
C LEU A 247 1.13 7.16 -17.93
N HIS A 248 0.17 7.85 -17.32
CA HIS A 248 -0.67 8.85 -17.98
C HIS A 248 -1.36 8.34 -19.27
N LEU A 249 -1.85 7.08 -19.22
CA LEU A 249 -2.61 6.43 -20.29
C LEU A 249 -4.11 6.64 -20.05
N GLU A 250 -4.60 7.85 -20.26
CA GLU A 250 -5.89 8.29 -19.75
C GLU A 250 -7.08 7.51 -20.32
N SER A 251 -7.05 7.20 -21.64
CA SER A 251 -8.11 6.37 -22.26
C SER A 251 -8.19 4.97 -21.66
N LEU A 252 -7.04 4.37 -21.35
CA LEU A 252 -6.99 3.04 -20.71
C LEU A 252 -7.41 3.14 -19.23
N ARG A 253 -6.97 4.17 -18.52
CA ARG A 253 -7.36 4.43 -17.12
C ARG A 253 -8.88 4.53 -17.00
N LYS A 254 -9.52 5.29 -17.91
CA LYS A 254 -10.97 5.45 -17.92
C LYS A 254 -11.68 4.14 -18.23
N ALA A 255 -11.29 3.44 -19.29
CA ALA A 255 -11.90 2.15 -19.66
C ALA A 255 -11.78 1.11 -18.53
N SER A 256 -10.63 1.07 -17.85
CA SER A 256 -10.40 0.18 -16.70
C SER A 256 -11.23 0.59 -15.48
N SER A 257 -11.44 1.90 -15.27
CA SER A 257 -12.33 2.40 -14.20
C SER A 257 -13.78 2.01 -14.43
N ASP A 258 -14.26 2.16 -15.67
CA ASP A 258 -15.64 1.78 -16.04
C ASP A 258 -15.87 0.27 -15.86
N LEU A 259 -14.87 -0.55 -16.24
CA LEU A 259 -14.90 -2.00 -16.05
C LEU A 259 -14.85 -2.39 -14.56
N GLU A 260 -14.05 -1.70 -13.75
CA GLU A 260 -13.98 -1.91 -12.30
C GLU A 260 -15.33 -1.62 -11.62
N GLN A 261 -15.98 -0.51 -11.99
CA GLN A 261 -17.29 -0.12 -11.46
C GLN A 261 -18.38 -1.13 -11.86
N ALA A 262 -18.38 -1.55 -13.13
CA ALA A 262 -19.31 -2.57 -13.60
C ALA A 262 -19.14 -3.88 -12.84
N ALA A 263 -17.91 -4.33 -12.59
CA ALA A 263 -17.65 -5.54 -11.82
C ALA A 263 -18.03 -5.42 -10.33
N ALA A 264 -18.09 -4.19 -9.80
CA ALA A 264 -18.58 -3.94 -8.45
C ALA A 264 -20.12 -4.00 -8.34
N SER A 265 -20.83 -3.70 -9.45
CA SER A 265 -22.29 -3.69 -9.53
C SER A 265 -22.76 -4.37 -10.82
N PRO A 266 -22.71 -5.71 -10.90
CA PRO A 266 -22.79 -6.43 -12.17
C PRO A 266 -24.19 -6.44 -12.81
N ALA A 267 -25.25 -6.11 -12.07
CA ALA A 267 -26.62 -6.17 -12.57
C ALA A 267 -26.86 -5.18 -13.71
N GLY A 268 -27.27 -5.68 -14.88
CA GLY A 268 -27.64 -4.87 -16.04
C GLY A 268 -26.45 -4.29 -16.83
N GLN A 269 -25.23 -4.74 -16.59
CA GLN A 269 -24.02 -4.26 -17.27
C GLN A 269 -23.75 -5.02 -18.59
N ASP A 270 -23.32 -4.30 -19.63
CA ASP A 270 -22.83 -4.88 -20.87
C ASP A 270 -21.31 -5.13 -20.76
N PHE A 271 -20.94 -6.22 -20.11
CA PHE A 271 -19.54 -6.60 -19.94
C PHE A 271 -18.82 -6.86 -21.27
N ALA A 272 -19.53 -7.34 -22.31
CA ALA A 272 -18.92 -7.59 -23.60
C ALA A 272 -18.43 -6.28 -24.25
N ALA A 273 -19.23 -5.24 -24.17
CA ALA A 273 -18.83 -3.92 -24.66
C ALA A 273 -17.70 -3.32 -23.81
N LEU A 274 -17.77 -3.39 -22.49
CA LEU A 274 -16.76 -2.87 -21.58
C LEU A 274 -15.41 -3.56 -21.75
N LEU A 275 -15.38 -4.89 -21.82
CA LEU A 275 -14.18 -5.68 -22.04
C LEU A 275 -13.53 -5.36 -23.40
N ARG A 276 -14.35 -5.29 -24.45
CA ARG A 276 -13.86 -4.90 -25.80
C ARG A 276 -13.22 -3.51 -25.76
N THR A 277 -13.90 -2.49 -25.19
CA THR A 277 -13.39 -1.13 -25.06
C THR A 277 -12.07 -1.11 -24.30
N THR A 278 -11.97 -1.88 -23.22
CA THR A 278 -10.75 -1.96 -22.40
C THR A 278 -9.59 -2.62 -23.15
N ILE A 279 -9.85 -3.71 -23.91
CA ILE A 279 -8.84 -4.38 -24.74
C ILE A 279 -8.34 -3.43 -25.84
N GLU A 280 -9.24 -2.74 -26.55
CA GLU A 280 -8.87 -1.76 -27.58
C GLU A 280 -8.05 -0.59 -27.00
N ALA A 281 -8.41 -0.10 -25.80
CA ALA A 281 -7.65 0.93 -25.11
C ALA A 281 -6.26 0.44 -24.71
N LEU A 282 -6.14 -0.80 -24.23
CA LEU A 282 -4.86 -1.45 -23.91
C LEU A 282 -3.95 -1.57 -25.12
N GLU A 283 -4.48 -1.99 -26.27
CA GLU A 283 -3.71 -2.11 -27.52
C GLU A 283 -3.19 -0.74 -28.00
N ARG A 284 -4.05 0.29 -27.97
CA ARG A 284 -3.64 1.67 -28.34
C ARG A 284 -2.58 2.22 -27.40
N ALA A 285 -2.76 2.03 -26.09
CA ALA A 285 -1.81 2.45 -25.07
C ALA A 285 -0.45 1.77 -25.24
N SER A 286 -0.44 0.46 -25.47
CA SER A 286 0.77 -0.32 -25.70
C SER A 286 1.51 0.11 -26.97
N ALA A 287 0.77 0.39 -28.05
CA ALA A 287 1.36 0.91 -29.29
C ALA A 287 1.99 2.30 -29.10
N ALA A 288 1.32 3.18 -28.33
CA ALA A 288 1.83 4.52 -28.03
C ALA A 288 3.12 4.47 -27.18
N LEU A 289 3.14 3.61 -26.15
CA LEU A 289 4.34 3.39 -25.32
C LEU A 289 5.50 2.82 -26.10
N ARG A 290 5.27 1.79 -26.94
CA ARG A 290 6.33 1.23 -27.82
C ARG A 290 6.91 2.30 -28.76
N LYS A 291 6.05 3.12 -29.35
CA LYS A 291 6.48 4.21 -30.24
C LYS A 291 7.33 5.26 -29.50
N HIS A 292 6.96 5.62 -28.28
CA HIS A 292 7.65 6.66 -27.51
C HIS A 292 8.93 6.15 -26.85
N CYS A 293 8.91 4.95 -26.27
CA CYS A 293 10.04 4.39 -25.51
C CYS A 293 11.04 3.61 -26.36
N GLY A 294 10.74 3.35 -27.63
CA GLY A 294 11.63 2.62 -28.56
C GLY A 294 11.74 1.12 -28.23
N ALA A 295 10.68 0.55 -27.63
CA ALA A 295 10.62 -0.87 -27.23
C ALA A 295 9.88 -1.72 -28.27
#